data_7032a668d052ca5d9247fba2fc11cb08
#
_entry.id   7032a668d052ca5d9247fba2fc11cb08
#
_cell.length_a   1.000
_cell.length_b   1.000
_cell.length_c   1.000
_cell.angle_alpha   90.00
_cell.angle_beta   90.00
_cell.angle_gamma   90.00
#
_symmetry.space_group_name_H-M   'P 1'
#
loop_
_entity.id
_entity.type
_entity.pdbx_description
1 polymer ?
#
loop_
_entity_poly.entity_id
_entity_poly.type
_entity_poly.pdbx_seq_one_letter_code
_entity_poly.pdbx_strand_id
1 'polypeptide(L)'
;MNYNINRSWSDEFMPSVKSILGQVIIDTSTYKQDTEEAFDLITLPTAKKIACRVRDYDKYNKFMDEFTVRSRTKYGKKTEIHKIKEGFGDWMFYGFGKNKRVLKYSIIDLNVFRENVEHISFQNIKNNDGTEFAVFKLGRFPSNIIIKTNIDIPIWITGGNNETLLSITI
;
A
#
# COMPACT_ATOMS: atom_id res chain seq x y z
N MET A 1 5.32 13.55 18.99
CA MET A 1 5.68 12.12 18.76
C MET A 1 7.05 12.09 18.09
N ASN A 2 8.02 11.37 18.63
CA ASN A 2 9.41 11.44 18.15
C ASN A 2 9.59 10.54 16.91
N TYR A 3 10.15 11.08 15.82
CA TYR A 3 10.40 10.37 14.55
C TYR A 3 11.18 9.06 14.74
N ASN A 4 12.17 9.07 15.61
CA ASN A 4 13.01 7.90 15.90
C ASN A 4 12.22 6.75 16.55
N ILE A 5 11.28 7.06 17.44
CA ILE A 5 10.42 6.06 18.09
C ILE A 5 9.48 5.41 17.07
N ASN A 6 8.87 6.20 16.20
CA ASN A 6 7.98 5.68 15.17
C ASN A 6 8.72 4.83 14.13
N ARG A 7 9.94 5.20 13.78
CA ARG A 7 10.79 4.43 12.87
C ARG A 7 11.21 3.12 13.52
N SER A 8 11.73 3.15 14.74
CA SER A 8 12.12 1.93 15.47
C SER A 8 10.96 0.95 15.61
N TRP A 9 9.76 1.43 15.94
CA TRP A 9 8.56 0.59 15.99
C TRP A 9 8.23 -0.03 14.64
N SER A 10 8.27 0.75 13.56
CA SER A 10 8.00 0.24 12.19
C SER A 10 9.05 -0.77 11.74
N ASP A 11 10.32 -0.58 12.10
CA ASP A 11 11.42 -1.47 11.73
C ASP A 11 11.28 -2.88 12.34
N GLU A 12 10.59 -3.01 13.48
CA GLU A 12 10.30 -4.30 14.10
C GLU A 12 9.43 -5.24 13.23
N PHE A 13 8.67 -4.68 12.29
CA PHE A 13 7.83 -5.45 11.36
C PHE A 13 8.56 -5.85 10.07
N MET A 14 9.77 -5.34 9.82
CA MET A 14 10.48 -5.59 8.56
C MET A 14 10.72 -7.07 8.25
N PRO A 15 10.99 -7.98 9.22
CA PRO A 15 11.06 -9.41 8.93
C PRO A 15 9.75 -9.96 8.38
N SER A 16 8.60 -9.58 8.95
CA SER A 16 7.28 -9.99 8.47
C SER A 16 6.96 -9.40 7.09
N VAL A 17 7.29 -8.13 6.87
CA VAL A 17 7.13 -7.47 5.56
C VAL A 17 7.96 -8.17 4.49
N LYS A 18 9.23 -8.47 4.77
CA LYS A 18 10.12 -9.19 3.83
C LYS A 18 9.60 -10.58 3.49
N SER A 19 9.05 -11.31 4.47
CA SER A 19 8.45 -12.63 4.23
C SER A 19 7.25 -12.55 3.28
N ILE A 20 6.37 -11.55 3.48
CA ILE A 20 5.20 -11.34 2.62
C ILE A 20 5.64 -10.92 1.21
N LEU A 21 6.56 -9.95 1.10
CA LEU A 21 7.06 -9.47 -0.18
C LEU A 21 7.81 -10.57 -0.94
N GLY A 22 8.54 -11.43 -0.24
CA GLY A 22 9.20 -12.59 -0.84
C GLY A 22 8.23 -13.50 -1.59
N GLN A 23 7.03 -13.71 -1.04
CA GLN A 23 5.97 -14.50 -1.70
C GLN A 23 5.37 -13.81 -2.94
N VAL A 24 5.51 -12.49 -3.05
CA VAL A 24 5.02 -11.71 -4.20
C VAL A 24 6.08 -11.60 -5.29
N ILE A 25 7.35 -11.53 -4.89
CA ILE A 25 8.49 -11.39 -5.81
C ILE A 25 8.90 -12.73 -6.40
N ILE A 26 8.65 -13.82 -5.65
CA ILE A 26 8.90 -15.20 -6.10
C ILE A 26 7.55 -15.80 -6.45
N ASP A 27 7.33 -16.09 -7.70
CA ASP A 27 6.13 -16.77 -8.16
C ASP A 27 6.45 -18.23 -8.50
N THR A 28 5.43 -19.09 -8.45
CA THR A 28 5.55 -20.45 -8.94
C THR A 28 5.50 -20.45 -10.47
N SER A 29 6.30 -21.30 -11.08
CA SER A 29 6.22 -21.54 -12.52
C SER A 29 4.82 -22.00 -12.91
N THR A 30 4.41 -21.67 -14.13
CA THR A 30 3.20 -22.26 -14.74
C THR A 30 3.47 -23.71 -15.08
N TYR A 31 2.41 -24.53 -15.22
CA TYR A 31 2.55 -25.93 -15.65
C TYR A 31 3.39 -26.07 -16.92
N LYS A 32 3.26 -25.17 -17.86
CA LYS A 32 4.05 -25.13 -19.08
C LYS A 32 5.53 -24.90 -18.82
N GLN A 33 5.87 -23.95 -17.95
CA GLN A 33 7.26 -23.64 -17.58
C GLN A 33 7.92 -24.77 -16.81
N ASP A 34 7.19 -25.41 -15.89
CA ASP A 34 7.68 -26.58 -15.15
C ASP A 34 7.96 -27.75 -16.11
N THR A 35 7.05 -28.05 -17.03
CA THR A 35 7.17 -29.21 -17.94
C THR A 35 8.07 -28.99 -19.14
N GLU A 36 8.11 -27.78 -19.69
CA GLU A 36 8.87 -27.47 -20.91
C GLU A 36 10.24 -26.80 -20.62
N GLU A 37 10.33 -26.02 -19.53
CA GLU A 37 11.51 -25.20 -19.19
C GLU A 37 12.23 -25.67 -17.93
N ALA A 38 11.68 -26.67 -17.22
CA ALA A 38 12.27 -27.38 -16.07
C ALA A 38 12.69 -26.45 -14.91
N PHE A 39 11.80 -25.53 -14.48
CA PHE A 39 11.99 -24.78 -13.25
C PHE A 39 10.69 -24.62 -12.46
N ASP A 40 10.82 -24.63 -11.13
CA ASP A 40 9.70 -24.61 -10.18
C ASP A 40 9.29 -23.20 -9.76
N LEU A 41 10.23 -22.24 -9.76
CA LEU A 41 10.06 -20.87 -9.27
C LEU A 41 10.63 -19.87 -10.25
N ILE A 42 9.93 -18.74 -10.40
CA ILE A 42 10.39 -17.61 -11.17
C ILE A 42 10.53 -16.37 -10.29
N THR A 43 11.63 -15.61 -10.44
CA THR A 43 11.78 -14.32 -9.78
C THR A 43 11.36 -13.20 -10.72
N LEU A 44 10.68 -12.19 -10.20
CA LEU A 44 10.35 -11.01 -11.00
C LEU A 44 11.64 -10.29 -11.41
N PRO A 45 11.88 -10.07 -12.70
CA PRO A 45 13.17 -9.64 -13.22
C PRO A 45 13.52 -8.17 -12.96
N THR A 46 12.62 -7.40 -12.35
CA THR A 46 12.79 -5.95 -12.14
C THR A 46 12.94 -5.60 -10.67
N ALA A 47 14.03 -4.90 -10.33
CA ALA A 47 14.22 -4.34 -8.99
C ALA A 47 13.17 -3.26 -8.70
N LYS A 48 12.14 -3.59 -7.94
CA LYS A 48 11.10 -2.66 -7.52
C LYS A 48 11.52 -1.91 -6.26
N LYS A 49 11.33 -0.59 -6.25
CA LYS A 49 11.52 0.26 -5.06
C LYS A 49 10.22 0.29 -4.27
N ILE A 50 10.25 -0.29 -3.07
CA ILE A 50 9.05 -0.49 -2.26
C ILE A 50 9.12 0.41 -1.02
N ALA A 51 8.18 1.35 -0.91
CA ALA A 51 7.95 2.09 0.33
C ALA A 51 7.17 1.20 1.30
N CYS A 52 7.58 1.16 2.58
CA CYS A 52 6.92 0.34 3.58
C CYS A 52 6.33 1.21 4.69
N ARG A 53 5.07 0.97 5.02
CA ARG A 53 4.40 1.56 6.17
C ARG A 53 3.57 0.51 6.89
N VAL A 54 3.81 0.37 8.19
CA VAL A 54 2.99 -0.48 9.05
C VAL A 54 2.30 0.39 10.09
N ARG A 55 1.01 0.15 10.29
CA ARG A 55 0.15 0.79 11.30
C ARG A 55 -0.15 -0.18 12.42
N ASP A 56 -0.38 0.35 13.60
CA ASP A 56 -0.85 -0.41 14.75
C ASP A 56 -2.27 -0.97 14.45
N TYR A 57 -2.38 -2.30 14.44
CA TYR A 57 -3.63 -2.99 14.11
C TYR A 57 -4.77 -2.60 15.06
N ASP A 58 -4.51 -2.55 16.37
CA ASP A 58 -5.56 -2.28 17.35
C ASP A 58 -6.14 -0.86 17.22
N LYS A 59 -5.33 0.10 16.75
CA LYS A 59 -5.76 1.49 16.56
C LYS A 59 -6.41 1.77 15.22
N TYR A 60 -5.99 1.06 14.17
CA TYR A 60 -6.31 1.43 12.78
C TYR A 60 -7.06 0.36 12.00
N ASN A 61 -7.46 -0.78 12.62
CA ASN A 61 -8.15 -1.88 11.93
C ASN A 61 -9.47 -1.49 11.25
N LYS A 62 -10.14 -0.45 11.71
CA LYS A 62 -11.36 0.07 11.09
C LYS A 62 -11.14 0.91 9.82
N PHE A 63 -9.89 1.15 9.44
CA PHE A 63 -9.49 1.94 8.27
C PHE A 63 -8.62 1.12 7.31
N MET A 64 -8.85 -0.19 7.23
CA MET A 64 -8.00 -1.08 6.43
C MET A 64 -8.16 -0.86 4.91
N ASP A 65 -9.30 -0.32 4.48
CA ASP A 65 -9.57 0.08 3.10
C ASP A 65 -8.92 1.42 2.71
N GLU A 66 -8.21 2.04 3.65
CA GLU A 66 -7.56 3.33 3.46
C GLU A 66 -6.03 3.22 3.54
N PHE A 67 -5.35 4.07 2.79
CA PHE A 67 -3.93 4.33 2.99
C PHE A 67 -3.65 5.82 3.12
N THR A 68 -2.57 6.14 3.83
CA THR A 68 -2.22 7.52 4.12
C THR A 68 -0.85 7.86 3.58
N VAL A 69 -0.75 9.05 2.98
CA VAL A 69 0.51 9.61 2.48
C VAL A 69 0.73 10.97 3.13
N ARG A 70 1.95 11.26 3.59
CA ARG A 70 2.25 12.57 4.16
C ARG A 70 2.14 13.65 3.10
N SER A 71 1.20 14.61 3.31
CA SER A 71 0.92 15.70 2.36
C SER A 71 1.58 17.02 2.76
N ARG A 72 1.86 17.23 4.07
CA ARG A 72 2.51 18.45 4.55
C ARG A 72 3.47 18.17 5.71
N THR A 73 4.57 18.92 5.76
CA THR A 73 5.47 18.99 6.91
C THR A 73 5.39 20.36 7.56
N LYS A 74 5.70 20.46 8.85
CA LYS A 74 5.73 21.72 9.60
C LYS A 74 6.58 22.82 8.93
N TYR A 75 7.64 22.42 8.24
CA TYR A 75 8.63 23.35 7.67
C TYR A 75 8.58 23.46 6.14
N GLY A 76 7.49 23.06 5.50
CA GLY A 76 7.31 23.19 4.04
C GLY A 76 8.24 22.32 3.18
N LYS A 77 8.95 21.35 3.77
CA LYS A 77 9.81 20.43 3.01
C LYS A 77 8.99 19.50 2.13
N LYS A 78 9.57 19.06 1.00
CA LYS A 78 8.98 18.03 0.14
C LYS A 78 8.54 16.83 0.96
N THR A 79 7.29 16.44 0.77
CA THR A 79 6.65 15.35 1.48
C THR A 79 6.61 14.07 0.67
N GLU A 80 6.12 13.01 1.26
CA GLU A 80 5.97 11.72 0.61
C GLU A 80 5.09 11.81 -0.65
N ILE A 81 3.96 12.53 -0.60
CA ILE A 81 3.08 12.69 -1.77
C ILE A 81 3.78 13.40 -2.94
N HIS A 82 4.59 14.42 -2.66
CA HIS A 82 5.36 15.11 -3.70
C HIS A 82 6.38 14.16 -4.35
N LYS A 83 7.10 13.40 -3.52
CA LYS A 83 8.08 12.42 -4.01
C LYS A 83 7.42 11.35 -4.87
N ILE A 84 6.29 10.82 -4.43
CA ILE A 84 5.54 9.83 -5.22
C ILE A 84 5.13 10.42 -6.56
N LYS A 85 4.56 11.63 -6.59
CA LYS A 85 4.18 12.33 -7.84
C LYS A 85 5.36 12.59 -8.77
N GLU A 86 6.55 12.80 -8.24
CA GLU A 86 7.80 12.97 -8.98
C GLU A 86 8.40 11.63 -9.48
N GLY A 87 7.72 10.50 -9.29
CA GLY A 87 8.16 9.20 -9.79
C GLY A 87 8.97 8.36 -8.81
N PHE A 88 9.11 8.76 -7.53
CA PHE A 88 9.83 7.97 -6.55
C PHE A 88 8.98 6.80 -6.03
N GLY A 89 9.59 5.62 -6.03
CA GLY A 89 8.96 4.37 -5.61
C GLY A 89 8.09 3.76 -6.70
N ASP A 90 8.05 2.45 -6.72
CA ASP A 90 7.21 1.66 -7.64
C ASP A 90 5.98 1.14 -6.90
N TRP A 91 6.19 0.64 -5.68
CA TRP A 91 5.14 0.05 -4.86
C TRP A 91 5.13 0.65 -3.45
N MET A 92 3.99 0.56 -2.80
CA MET A 92 3.86 0.84 -1.37
C MET A 92 3.26 -0.39 -0.67
N PHE A 93 4.02 -0.96 0.25
CA PHE A 93 3.51 -1.92 1.22
C PHE A 93 2.84 -1.17 2.36
N TYR A 94 1.53 -1.30 2.50
CA TYR A 94 0.75 -0.69 3.57
C TYR A 94 0.14 -1.79 4.44
N GLY A 95 0.65 -1.95 5.64
CA GLY A 95 0.29 -3.03 6.53
C GLY A 95 -0.28 -2.58 7.87
N PHE A 96 -0.96 -3.50 8.53
CA PHE A 96 -1.49 -3.37 9.88
C PHE A 96 -0.92 -4.51 10.72
N GLY A 97 -0.14 -4.15 11.75
CA GLY A 97 0.64 -5.10 12.52
C GLY A 97 0.38 -5.04 14.00
N LYS A 98 0.60 -6.18 14.66
CA LYS A 98 0.57 -6.36 16.11
C LYS A 98 1.61 -7.41 16.48
N ASN A 99 2.29 -7.23 17.63
CA ASN A 99 3.28 -8.17 18.13
C ASN A 99 4.34 -8.55 17.07
N LYS A 100 4.89 -7.53 16.39
CA LYS A 100 5.93 -7.67 15.34
C LYS A 100 5.52 -8.46 14.10
N ARG A 101 4.23 -8.81 13.95
CA ARG A 101 3.67 -9.51 12.80
C ARG A 101 2.71 -8.63 12.05
N VAL A 102 2.79 -8.63 10.73
CA VAL A 102 1.77 -8.02 9.87
C VAL A 102 0.59 -8.97 9.79
N LEU A 103 -0.60 -8.48 10.15
CA LEU A 103 -1.85 -9.26 10.14
C LEU A 103 -2.66 -8.99 8.88
N LYS A 104 -2.70 -7.74 8.45
CA LYS A 104 -3.42 -7.29 7.26
C LYS A 104 -2.54 -6.38 6.45
N TYR A 105 -2.66 -6.43 5.11
CA TYR A 105 -1.83 -5.59 4.23
C TYR A 105 -2.47 -5.40 2.86
N SER A 106 -2.04 -4.33 2.19
CA SER A 106 -2.20 -4.11 0.75
C SER A 106 -0.86 -3.70 0.14
N ILE A 107 -0.56 -4.22 -1.05
CA ILE A 107 0.56 -3.77 -1.88
C ILE A 107 -0.04 -2.93 -2.99
N ILE A 108 0.34 -1.66 -3.03
CA ILE A 108 -0.24 -0.60 -3.85
C ILE A 108 0.72 -0.26 -4.97
N ASP A 109 0.24 -0.23 -6.22
CA ASP A 109 1.00 0.26 -7.36
C ASP A 109 1.03 1.79 -7.37
N LEU A 110 2.23 2.36 -7.23
CA LEU A 110 2.39 3.81 -7.20
C LEU A 110 2.36 4.45 -8.60
N ASN A 111 2.47 3.67 -9.70
CA ASN A 111 2.23 4.21 -11.03
C ASN A 111 0.73 4.46 -11.22
N VAL A 112 -0.10 3.47 -10.91
CA VAL A 112 -1.56 3.62 -10.95
C VAL A 112 -2.03 4.75 -10.02
N PHE A 113 -1.42 4.87 -8.82
CA PHE A 113 -1.69 6.00 -7.94
C PHE A 113 -1.38 7.34 -8.61
N ARG A 114 -0.20 7.51 -9.23
CA ARG A 114 0.20 8.75 -9.92
C ARG A 114 -0.75 9.15 -11.03
N GLU A 115 -1.18 8.18 -11.82
CA GLU A 115 -2.10 8.42 -12.96
C GLU A 115 -3.49 8.90 -12.52
N ASN A 116 -3.91 8.55 -11.30
CA ASN A 116 -5.28 8.78 -10.86
C ASN A 116 -5.43 9.80 -9.72
N VAL A 117 -4.35 10.12 -8.97
CA VAL A 117 -4.42 10.89 -7.72
C VAL A 117 -5.03 12.30 -7.86
N GLU A 118 -4.95 12.91 -9.04
CA GLU A 118 -5.53 14.25 -9.29
C GLU A 118 -7.07 14.20 -9.42
N HIS A 119 -7.61 13.03 -9.74
CA HIS A 119 -9.05 12.83 -9.96
C HIS A 119 -9.74 12.13 -8.78
N ILE A 120 -8.97 11.64 -7.81
CA ILE A 120 -9.50 10.94 -6.63
C ILE A 120 -9.64 11.91 -5.47
N SER A 121 -10.85 12.00 -4.93
CA SER A 121 -11.08 12.77 -3.70
C SER A 121 -10.40 12.10 -2.51
N PHE A 122 -9.78 12.91 -1.66
CA PHE A 122 -9.11 12.47 -0.45
C PHE A 122 -9.43 13.39 0.73
N GLN A 123 -9.22 12.89 1.95
CA GLN A 123 -9.34 13.66 3.16
C GLN A 123 -7.95 14.06 3.68
N ASN A 124 -7.80 15.31 4.12
CA ASN A 124 -6.60 15.73 4.84
C ASN A 124 -6.82 15.62 6.35
N ILE A 125 -5.91 14.95 7.03
CA ILE A 125 -5.86 14.87 8.50
C ILE A 125 -4.66 15.66 8.99
N LYS A 126 -4.92 16.65 9.84
CA LYS A 126 -3.89 17.47 10.47
C LYS A 126 -3.53 16.90 11.84
N ASN A 127 -2.25 16.69 12.08
CA ASN A 127 -1.72 16.29 13.38
C ASN A 127 -1.39 17.52 14.25
N ASN A 128 -1.34 17.29 15.56
CA ASN A 128 -0.99 18.33 16.54
C ASN A 128 0.43 18.90 16.35
N ASP A 129 1.34 18.16 15.69
CA ASP A 129 2.71 18.60 15.40
C ASP A 129 2.82 19.46 14.13
N GLY A 130 1.69 19.79 13.49
CA GLY A 130 1.62 20.59 12.27
C GLY A 130 1.92 19.83 10.97
N THR A 131 2.05 18.50 11.02
CA THR A 131 2.10 17.65 9.83
C THR A 131 0.70 17.31 9.35
N GLU A 132 0.53 17.03 8.05
CA GLU A 132 -0.75 16.58 7.48
C GLU A 132 -0.55 15.29 6.67
N PHE A 133 -1.61 14.48 6.66
CA PHE A 133 -1.70 13.29 5.82
C PHE A 133 -2.92 13.37 4.92
N ALA A 134 -2.71 13.08 3.65
CA ALA A 134 -3.78 12.76 2.72
C ALA A 134 -4.20 11.30 2.95
N VAL A 135 -5.50 11.07 3.11
CA VAL A 135 -6.12 9.76 3.31
C VAL A 135 -6.88 9.40 2.04
N PHE A 136 -6.53 8.29 1.46
CA PHE A 136 -7.13 7.78 0.24
C PHE A 136 -7.84 6.45 0.51
N LYS A 137 -9.06 6.29 0.00
CA LYS A 137 -9.77 5.00 -0.01
C LYS A 137 -9.33 4.20 -1.23
N LEU A 138 -8.84 2.98 -1.02
CA LEU A 138 -8.37 2.10 -2.08
C LEU A 138 -9.46 1.81 -3.11
N GLY A 139 -10.70 1.58 -2.66
CA GLY A 139 -11.83 1.30 -3.55
C GLY A 139 -12.24 2.44 -4.50
N ARG A 140 -11.68 3.64 -4.36
CA ARG A 140 -11.92 4.75 -5.29
C ARG A 140 -10.96 4.78 -6.49
N PHE A 141 -9.93 3.95 -6.45
CA PHE A 141 -8.99 3.79 -7.56
C PHE A 141 -9.42 2.64 -8.48
N PRO A 142 -8.88 2.58 -9.71
CA PRO A 142 -9.00 1.39 -10.54
C PRO A 142 -8.48 0.15 -9.81
N SER A 143 -9.07 -1.02 -10.03
CA SER A 143 -8.73 -2.25 -9.29
C SER A 143 -7.27 -2.68 -9.40
N ASN A 144 -6.61 -2.34 -10.51
CA ASN A 144 -5.19 -2.61 -10.75
C ASN A 144 -4.24 -1.77 -9.86
N ILE A 145 -4.74 -0.86 -9.01
CA ILE A 145 -3.92 -0.22 -7.98
C ILE A 145 -3.45 -1.22 -6.94
N ILE A 146 -4.19 -2.32 -6.76
CA ILE A 146 -3.87 -3.36 -5.76
C ILE A 146 -3.13 -4.49 -6.45
N ILE A 147 -1.86 -4.65 -6.14
CA ILE A 147 -1.02 -5.76 -6.62
C ILE A 147 -1.38 -7.05 -5.86
N LYS A 148 -1.47 -6.95 -4.53
CA LYS A 148 -1.86 -8.04 -3.62
C LYS A 148 -2.40 -7.48 -2.32
N THR A 149 -3.41 -8.14 -1.76
CA THR A 149 -3.98 -7.79 -0.47
C THR A 149 -4.54 -9.03 0.23
N ASN A 150 -4.65 -8.99 1.56
CA ASN A 150 -5.44 -9.91 2.35
C ASN A 150 -6.55 -9.17 3.13
N ILE A 151 -6.98 -8.02 2.59
CA ILE A 151 -8.05 -7.17 3.13
C ILE A 151 -9.21 -7.22 2.14
N ASP A 152 -10.43 -7.33 2.66
CA ASP A 152 -11.64 -7.13 1.86
C ASP A 152 -11.80 -5.64 1.58
N ILE A 153 -11.60 -5.23 0.33
CA ILE A 153 -11.67 -3.82 -0.07
C ILE A 153 -12.97 -3.62 -0.84
N PRO A 154 -13.88 -2.78 -0.32
CA PRO A 154 -15.07 -2.41 -1.06
C PRO A 154 -14.68 -1.59 -2.29
N ILE A 155 -15.05 -2.06 -3.49
CA ILE A 155 -14.83 -1.34 -4.75
C ILE A 155 -16.08 -0.52 -5.04
N TRP A 156 -15.88 0.78 -5.22
CA TRP A 156 -16.93 1.70 -5.64
C TRP A 156 -16.94 1.78 -7.16
N ILE A 157 -17.95 1.19 -7.80
CA ILE A 157 -18.15 1.36 -9.23
C ILE A 157 -18.90 2.68 -9.43
N THR A 158 -18.21 3.69 -9.96
CA THR A 158 -18.84 4.93 -10.42
C THR A 158 -19.48 4.66 -11.77
N GLY A 159 -20.72 4.15 -11.75
CA GLY A 159 -21.58 3.99 -12.94
C GLY A 159 -22.87 4.76 -12.71
N GLY A 160 -23.00 5.92 -13.38
CA GLY A 160 -24.21 6.73 -13.53
C GLY A 160 -25.26 6.65 -12.41
N ASN A 161 -25.33 7.65 -11.55
CA ASN A 161 -26.35 7.95 -10.53
C ASN A 161 -26.66 6.92 -9.43
N ASN A 162 -26.02 5.74 -9.40
CA ASN A 162 -26.14 4.80 -8.28
C ASN A 162 -24.76 4.21 -7.94
N GLU A 163 -24.25 4.53 -6.74
CA GLU A 163 -23.07 3.86 -6.19
C GLU A 163 -23.44 2.44 -5.77
N THR A 164 -22.93 1.43 -6.46
CA THR A 164 -23.11 0.02 -6.09
C THR A 164 -21.86 -0.50 -5.39
N LEU A 165 -22.03 -0.99 -4.17
CA LEU A 165 -20.95 -1.60 -3.37
C LEU A 165 -20.79 -3.06 -3.79
N LEU A 166 -19.64 -3.43 -4.35
CA LEU A 166 -19.24 -4.82 -4.57
C LEU A 166 -18.02 -5.15 -3.71
N SER A 167 -18.09 -6.22 -2.94
CA SER A 167 -16.93 -6.77 -2.24
C SER A 167 -16.27 -7.82 -3.12
N ILE A 168 -14.99 -7.63 -3.45
CA ILE A 168 -14.18 -8.64 -4.13
C ILE A 168 -13.14 -9.14 -3.15
N THR A 169 -13.21 -10.45 -2.85
CA THR A 169 -12.12 -11.16 -2.16
C THR A 169 -11.17 -11.67 -3.26
N ILE A 170 -9.93 -11.18 -3.26
CA ILE A 170 -8.88 -11.61 -4.20
C ILE A 170 -7.85 -12.44 -3.43
#